data_9aa0a4699175cec9992659dad968b966
#
_entry.id   9aa0a4699175cec9992659dad968b966
#
_cell.length_a   1.000
_cell.length_b   1.000
_cell.length_c   1.000
_cell.angle_alpha   90.00
_cell.angle_beta   90.00
_cell.angle_gamma   90.00
#
_symmetry.space_group_name_H-M   'P 1'
#
loop_
_entity.id
_entity.type
_entity.pdbx_description
1 polymer ?
#
loop_
_entity_poly.entity_id
_entity_poly.type
_entity_poly.pdbx_seq_one_letter_code
_entity_poly.pdbx_strand_id
1 'polypeptide(L)' 'MVDTKRKIIDYLKKADWPSTTEDIAADVKVSWNTAQVHLLKLLHEGIVRYKKVGRQNQFWLNAGYEKYFKWEKK' A
#
# COMPACT_ATOMS: atom_id res chain seq x y z
N MET A 1 -9.78 14.34 8.44
CA MET A 1 -9.02 14.15 7.21
C MET A 1 -8.62 12.71 7.04
N VAL A 2 -8.74 12.19 5.86
CA VAL A 2 -8.44 10.80 5.62
C VAL A 2 -7.01 10.66 5.11
N ASP A 3 -6.27 9.81 5.77
CA ASP A 3 -4.87 9.57 5.43
C ASP A 3 -4.80 8.56 4.28
N THR A 4 -4.24 8.99 3.16
CA THR A 4 -4.10 8.12 1.99
C THR A 4 -3.28 6.87 2.32
N LYS A 5 -2.24 7.03 3.12
CA LYS A 5 -1.41 5.92 3.55
C LYS A 5 -2.25 4.86 4.26
N ARG A 6 -3.13 5.31 5.14
CA ARG A 6 -3.99 4.41 5.89
C ARG A 6 -5.00 3.71 4.97
N LYS A 7 -5.54 4.45 4.01
CA LYS A 7 -6.46 3.86 3.04
C LYS A 7 -5.80 2.75 2.25
N ILE A 8 -4.56 2.96 1.86
CA ILE A 8 -3.81 1.97 1.11
C ILE A 8 -3.60 0.71 1.96
N ILE A 9 -3.20 0.91 3.20
CA ILE A 9 -2.99 -0.23 4.10
C ILE A 9 -4.30 -0.99 4.31
N ASP A 10 -5.39 -0.27 4.53
CA ASP A 10 -6.69 -0.91 4.71
C ASP A 10 -7.10 -1.70 3.48
N TYR A 11 -6.85 -1.14 2.30
CA TYR A 11 -7.16 -1.85 1.07
C TYR A 11 -6.35 -3.14 0.98
N LEU A 12 -5.06 -3.07 1.27
CA LEU A 12 -4.20 -4.25 1.17
C LEU A 12 -4.55 -5.31 2.21
N LYS A 13 -5.06 -4.90 3.35
CA LYS A 13 -5.51 -5.85 4.35
C LYS A 13 -6.68 -6.69 3.87
N LYS A 14 -7.51 -6.11 3.04
CA LYS A 14 -8.69 -6.80 2.52
C LYS A 14 -8.41 -7.57 1.25
N ALA A 15 -7.32 -7.26 0.58
CA ALA A 15 -6.99 -7.90 -0.67
C ALA A 15 -6.46 -9.31 -0.42
N ASP A 16 -6.95 -10.25 -1.19
CA ASP A 16 -6.54 -11.64 -1.05
C ASP A 16 -5.24 -11.95 -1.78
N TRP A 17 -4.84 -11.06 -2.67
CA TRP A 17 -3.64 -11.25 -3.48
C TRP A 17 -2.98 -9.91 -3.75
N PRO A 18 -1.74 -9.94 -4.23
CA PRO A 18 -1.04 -8.70 -4.52
C PRO A 18 -1.79 -7.82 -5.50
N SER A 19 -1.73 -6.54 -5.28
CA SER A 19 -2.43 -5.56 -6.10
C SER A 19 -1.44 -4.64 -6.80
N THR A 20 -1.80 -4.20 -8.00
CA THR A 20 -0.95 -3.27 -8.74
C THR A 20 -1.18 -1.85 -8.21
N THR A 21 -0.24 -0.95 -8.55
CA THR A 21 -0.41 0.45 -8.22
C THR A 21 -1.72 0.99 -8.78
N GLU A 22 -2.05 0.56 -9.98
CA GLU A 22 -3.27 1.00 -10.65
C GLU A 22 -4.52 0.59 -9.88
N ASP A 23 -4.53 -0.67 -9.44
CA ASP A 23 -5.66 -1.18 -8.65
C ASP A 23 -5.83 -0.40 -7.36
N ILE A 24 -4.71 -0.14 -6.69
CA ILE A 24 -4.74 0.56 -5.43
C ILE A 24 -5.20 1.99 -5.63
N ALA A 25 -4.66 2.65 -6.65
CA ALA A 25 -5.03 4.05 -6.92
C ALA A 25 -6.53 4.17 -7.19
N ALA A 26 -7.07 3.23 -7.95
CA ALA A 26 -8.49 3.26 -8.28
C ALA A 26 -9.35 3.07 -7.04
N ASP A 27 -8.95 2.16 -6.18
CA ASP A 27 -9.75 1.88 -4.98
C ASP A 27 -9.72 3.03 -3.99
N VAL A 28 -8.55 3.60 -3.75
CA VAL A 28 -8.45 4.69 -2.78
C VAL A 28 -8.71 6.05 -3.41
N LYS A 29 -9.01 6.06 -4.71
CA LYS A 29 -9.45 7.26 -5.43
C LYS A 29 -8.41 8.37 -5.43
N VAL A 30 -7.19 8.02 -5.77
CA VAL A 30 -6.12 8.99 -5.94
C VAL A 30 -5.48 8.74 -7.30
N SER A 31 -4.65 9.67 -7.74
CA SER A 31 -3.95 9.49 -9.00
C SER A 31 -2.91 8.38 -8.86
N TRP A 32 -2.51 7.84 -10.00
CA TRP A 32 -1.48 6.79 -10.01
C TRP A 32 -0.19 7.30 -9.36
N ASN A 33 0.20 8.54 -9.67
CA ASN A 33 1.41 9.10 -9.08
C ASN A 33 1.33 9.20 -7.58
N THR A 34 0.19 9.63 -7.07
CA THR A 34 0.00 9.76 -5.62
C THR A 34 0.10 8.40 -4.95
N ALA A 35 -0.55 7.40 -5.54
CA ALA A 35 -0.49 6.05 -5.00
C ALA A 35 0.93 5.52 -5.02
N GLN A 36 1.64 5.77 -6.12
CA GLN A 36 3.02 5.29 -6.26
C GLN A 36 3.93 5.90 -5.20
N VAL A 37 3.79 7.19 -4.97
CA VAL A 37 4.62 7.86 -3.96
C VAL A 37 4.38 7.25 -2.59
N HIS A 38 3.12 7.05 -2.23
CA HIS A 38 2.80 6.49 -0.92
C HIS A 38 3.28 5.04 -0.81
N LEU A 39 3.12 4.27 -1.88
CA LEU A 39 3.57 2.88 -1.87
C LEU A 39 5.08 2.78 -1.71
N LEU A 40 5.83 3.67 -2.37
CA LEU A 40 7.27 3.66 -2.23
C LEU A 40 7.69 4.01 -0.81
N LYS A 41 6.98 4.94 -0.17
CA LYS A 41 7.25 5.26 1.22
C LYS A 41 6.97 4.08 2.13
N LEU A 42 5.85 3.40 1.89
CA LEU A 42 5.50 2.23 2.68
C LEU A 42 6.51 1.11 2.49
N LEU A 43 7.00 0.96 1.27
CA LEU A 43 8.02 -0.03 0.97
C LEU A 43 9.30 0.28 1.73
N HIS A 44 9.70 1.55 1.71
CA HIS A 44 10.90 1.98 2.42
C HIS A 44 10.78 1.74 3.92
N GLU A 45 9.59 1.89 4.45
CA GLU A 45 9.33 1.69 5.88
C GLU A 45 9.18 0.21 6.26
N GLY A 46 9.15 -0.66 5.27
CA GLY A 46 9.01 -2.09 5.54
C GLY A 46 7.60 -2.56 5.76
N ILE A 47 6.61 -1.71 5.51
CA ILE A 47 5.21 -2.04 5.74
C ILE A 47 4.65 -2.88 4.61
N VAL A 48 5.09 -2.62 3.38
CA VAL A 48 4.65 -3.40 2.22
C VAL A 48 5.85 -4.02 1.54
N ARG A 49 5.57 -5.03 0.74
CA ARG A 49 6.56 -5.64 -0.13
C ARG A 49 6.04 -5.58 -1.54
N TYR A 50 6.93 -5.76 -2.50
CA TYR A 50 6.49 -5.71 -3.88
C TYR A 50 7.26 -6.69 -4.74
N LYS A 51 6.70 -6.97 -5.89
CA LYS A 51 7.32 -7.81 -6.89
C LYS A 51 6.99 -7.24 -8.24
N LYS A 52 7.96 -7.16 -9.11
CA LYS A 52 7.72 -6.70 -10.47
C LYS A 52 7.30 -7.87 -11.33
N VAL A 53 6.14 -7.75 -11.97
CA VAL A 53 5.62 -8.77 -12.85
C VAL A 53 5.36 -8.10 -14.19
N GLY A 54 6.20 -8.40 -15.18
CA GLY A 54 6.13 -7.71 -16.44
C GLY A 54 6.43 -6.24 -16.25
N ARG A 55 5.49 -5.40 -16.64
CA ARG A 55 5.65 -3.95 -16.52
C ARG A 55 4.96 -3.38 -15.29
N GLN A 56 4.40 -4.25 -14.46
CA GLN A 56 3.62 -3.80 -13.31
C GLN A 56 4.31 -4.20 -12.03
N ASN A 57 4.14 -3.37 -11.02
CA ASN A 57 4.57 -3.68 -9.67
C ASN A 57 3.36 -4.13 -8.89
N GLN A 58 3.50 -5.25 -8.20
CA GLN A 58 2.43 -5.77 -7.34
C GLN A 58 2.85 -5.63 -5.91
N PHE A 59 1.95 -5.15 -5.08
CA PHE A 59 2.24 -4.85 -3.69
C PHE A 59 1.36 -5.67 -2.76
N TRP A 60 1.89 -6.00 -1.59
CA TRP A 60 1.12 -6.65 -0.53
C TRP A 60 1.71 -6.27 0.80
N LEU A 61 0.96 -6.48 1.86
CA LEU A 61 1.44 -6.15 3.19
C LEU A 61 2.50 -7.15 3.64
N ASN A 62 3.56 -6.62 4.22
CA ASN A 62 4.60 -7.46 4.78
C ASN A 62 4.06 -8.13 6.04
N ALA A 63 4.36 -9.42 6.22
CA ALA A 63 3.94 -10.11 7.43
C ALA A 63 4.51 -9.38 8.64
N GLY A 64 3.66 -9.14 9.64
CA GLY A 64 4.08 -8.41 10.81
C GLY A 64 4.30 -6.93 10.55
N TYR A 65 3.63 -6.39 9.56
CA TYR A 65 3.81 -5.00 9.19
C TYR A 65 3.57 -4.03 10.35
N GLU A 66 2.80 -4.45 11.31
CA GLU A 66 2.50 -3.59 12.46
C GLU A 66 3.73 -3.24 13.27
N LYS A 67 4.79 -4.03 13.13
CA LYS A 67 6.04 -3.70 13.80
C LYS A 67 6.66 -2.42 13.25
N TYR A 68 6.34 -2.10 12.01
CA TYR A 68 6.96 -0.97 11.32
C TYR A 68 6.01 0.22 11.23
N PHE A 69 4.74 0.00 11.44
CA PHE A 69 3.74 1.02 11.24
C PHE A 69 2.96 1.23 12.52
N LYS A 70 3.11 2.41 13.10
CA LYS A 70 2.42 2.72 14.35
C LYS A 70 1.17 3.51 14.05
N TRP A 71 0.04 2.89 14.32
CA TRP A 71 -1.23 3.55 14.21
C TRP A 71 -1.43 4.46 15.41
N GLU A 72 -2.21 5.51 15.19
CA GLU A 72 -2.68 6.30 16.29
C GLU A 72 -3.65 5.45 17.09
N LYS A 73 -3.33 5.24 18.32
CA LYS A 73 -4.19 4.46 19.18
C LYS A 73 -5.07 5.38 20.00
N LYS A 74 -6.30 5.03 20.09
CA LYS A 74 -7.23 5.81 20.87
C LYS A 74 -7.76 5.00 22.00
#